data_199e1cf2f4f48eccbab490b56bf717bb
#
_entry.id   199e1cf2f4f48eccbab490b56bf717bb
#
_cell.length_a   1.000
_cell.length_b   1.000
_cell.length_c   1.000
_cell.angle_alpha   90.00
_cell.angle_beta   90.00
_cell.angle_gamma   90.00
#
_symmetry.space_group_name_H-M   'P 1'
#
loop_
_entity.id
_entity.type
_entity.pdbx_description
1 polymer ?
#
loop_
_entity_poly.entity_id
_entity_poly.type
_entity_poly.pdbx_seq_one_letter_code
_entity_poly.pdbx_strand_id
1 'polypeptide(L)'
;LDVLNEENAAKLFDAATSALVKWQKASRPGQLPLYDREVLLRELNLFPEWYVKRHCGVEWDAKHEKWWQMSVDAILKSNLADAKVFVHRDFMPRNLMVSDPLPGVIDFQDALMGPVTYDIASLMRDAFISWDEAFVLDVTIRYWEKARKAGIPVPDDFGAFYRSVEFMGVQRHLKVLGIFARINYRDGKPKYLADTPRFIKYVRQTAGRYVELSPLRHLIDELDGVRERAGYTF
;
A
#
# COMPACT_ATOMS: atom_id res chain seq x y z
N LEU A 1 6.18 -17.19 -5.37
CA LEU A 1 4.77 -17.53 -5.05
C LEU A 1 4.50 -19.03 -5.10
N ASP A 2 5.16 -19.77 -5.99
CA ASP A 2 4.85 -21.17 -6.28
C ASP A 2 4.97 -22.13 -5.08
N VAL A 3 5.77 -21.75 -4.09
CA VAL A 3 5.99 -22.55 -2.86
C VAL A 3 5.24 -22.00 -1.64
N LEU A 4 4.61 -20.82 -1.76
CA LEU A 4 3.94 -20.17 -0.64
C LEU A 4 2.54 -20.74 -0.44
N ASN A 5 2.28 -21.24 0.77
CA ASN A 5 0.98 -21.79 1.19
C ASN A 5 0.72 -21.48 2.67
N GLU A 6 -0.46 -21.83 3.17
CA GLU A 6 -0.86 -21.53 4.55
C GLU A 6 0.05 -22.19 5.60
N GLU A 7 0.59 -23.40 5.32
CA GLU A 7 1.44 -24.15 6.26
C GLU A 7 2.81 -23.47 6.48
N ASN A 8 3.37 -22.85 5.42
CA ASN A 8 4.71 -22.25 5.48
C ASN A 8 4.70 -20.71 5.55
N ALA A 9 3.55 -20.08 5.34
CA ALA A 9 3.43 -18.62 5.29
C ALA A 9 4.02 -17.95 6.54
N ALA A 10 3.67 -18.41 7.75
CA ALA A 10 4.15 -17.81 8.98
C ALA A 10 5.69 -17.78 9.05
N LYS A 11 6.37 -18.86 8.68
CA LYS A 11 7.83 -18.96 8.64
C LYS A 11 8.44 -18.05 7.57
N LEU A 12 7.87 -18.04 6.38
CA LEU A 12 8.40 -17.24 5.26
C LEU A 12 8.21 -15.74 5.50
N PHE A 13 7.08 -15.32 6.06
CA PHE A 13 6.82 -13.91 6.40
C PHE A 13 7.65 -13.47 7.62
N ASP A 14 7.94 -14.35 8.56
CA ASP A 14 8.86 -14.05 9.65
C ASP A 14 10.29 -13.79 9.15
N ALA A 15 10.77 -14.61 8.22
CA ALA A 15 12.04 -14.40 7.56
C ALA A 15 12.05 -13.12 6.71
N ALA A 16 10.97 -12.85 5.94
CA ALA A 16 10.82 -11.66 5.14
C ALA A 16 10.87 -10.38 6.00
N THR A 17 10.10 -10.34 7.09
CA THR A 17 10.12 -9.18 8.01
C THR A 17 11.47 -9.00 8.68
N SER A 18 12.19 -10.08 8.98
CA SER A 18 13.58 -10.02 9.51
C SER A 18 14.56 -9.44 8.49
N ALA A 19 14.43 -9.81 7.21
CA ALA A 19 15.22 -9.23 6.13
C ALA A 19 14.90 -7.75 5.91
N LEU A 20 13.60 -7.38 5.96
CA LEU A 20 13.16 -6.00 5.85
C LEU A 20 13.75 -5.13 6.95
N VAL A 21 13.75 -5.60 8.20
CA VAL A 21 14.37 -4.88 9.33
C VAL A 21 15.88 -4.70 9.11
N LYS A 22 16.59 -5.71 8.60
CA LYS A 22 18.02 -5.57 8.25
C LYS A 22 18.24 -4.53 7.18
N TRP A 23 17.43 -4.53 6.12
CA TRP A 23 17.45 -3.56 5.03
C TRP A 23 17.25 -2.14 5.55
N GLN A 24 16.20 -1.91 6.33
CA GLN A 24 15.87 -0.61 6.88
C GLN A 24 16.90 -0.11 7.90
N LYS A 25 17.48 -1.00 8.72
CA LYS A 25 18.57 -0.66 9.66
C LYS A 25 19.83 -0.20 8.94
N ALA A 26 20.05 -0.63 7.71
CA ALA A 26 21.19 -0.21 6.89
C ALA A 26 21.04 1.19 6.30
N SER A 27 19.92 1.86 6.51
CA SER A 27 19.64 3.19 5.96
C SER A 27 20.74 4.21 6.29
N ARG A 28 21.11 4.98 5.28
CA ARG A 28 22.08 6.07 5.39
C ARG A 28 21.56 7.29 4.62
N PRO A 29 21.48 8.45 5.23
CA PRO A 29 21.08 9.68 4.54
C PRO A 29 21.93 9.95 3.30
N GLY A 30 21.30 10.40 2.22
CA GLY A 30 21.98 10.80 0.98
C GLY A 30 22.43 9.68 0.06
N GLN A 31 22.23 8.39 0.42
CA GLN A 31 22.60 7.28 -0.45
C GLN A 31 21.54 6.96 -1.52
N LEU A 32 20.27 7.17 -1.22
CA LEU A 32 19.17 6.95 -2.15
C LEU A 32 18.38 8.24 -2.34
N PRO A 33 17.74 8.43 -3.52
CA PRO A 33 16.81 9.53 -3.74
C PRO A 33 15.67 9.51 -2.74
N LEU A 34 15.06 10.67 -2.48
CA LEU A 34 13.94 10.78 -1.55
C LEU A 34 12.64 10.28 -2.18
N TYR A 35 11.89 9.52 -1.40
CA TYR A 35 10.48 9.25 -1.66
C TYR A 35 9.66 10.36 -1.01
N ASP A 36 9.67 11.50 -1.66
CA ASP A 36 9.10 12.74 -1.16
C ASP A 36 7.63 12.93 -1.58
N ARG A 37 7.11 14.12 -1.25
CA ARG A 37 5.75 14.49 -1.59
C ARG A 37 5.48 14.46 -3.10
N GLU A 38 6.44 14.86 -3.91
CA GLU A 38 6.26 14.92 -5.37
C GLU A 38 6.13 13.52 -5.97
N VAL A 39 6.98 12.59 -5.50
CA VAL A 39 6.93 11.19 -5.94
C VAL A 39 5.61 10.53 -5.51
N LEU A 40 5.21 10.69 -4.24
CA LEU A 40 3.96 10.13 -3.71
C LEU A 40 2.74 10.70 -4.45
N LEU A 41 2.70 12.01 -4.67
CA LEU A 41 1.60 12.67 -5.38
C LEU A 41 1.53 12.23 -6.85
N ARG A 42 2.66 12.15 -7.54
CA ARG A 42 2.71 11.66 -8.92
C ARG A 42 2.16 10.23 -9.03
N GLU A 43 2.46 9.37 -8.07
CA GLU A 43 1.94 8.02 -8.03
C GLU A 43 0.43 7.97 -7.73
N LEU A 44 -0.06 8.80 -6.80
CA LEU A 44 -1.50 8.91 -6.52
C LEU A 44 -2.28 9.38 -7.75
N ASN A 45 -1.75 10.35 -8.50
CA ASN A 45 -2.41 10.90 -9.69
C ASN A 45 -2.58 9.90 -10.85
N LEU A 46 -1.95 8.74 -10.79
CA LEU A 46 -2.23 7.65 -11.72
C LEU A 46 -3.66 7.11 -11.58
N PHE A 47 -4.25 7.21 -10.38
CA PHE A 47 -5.61 6.74 -10.14
C PHE A 47 -6.67 7.56 -10.89
N PRO A 48 -6.79 8.89 -10.72
CA PRO A 48 -7.78 9.67 -11.47
C PRO A 48 -7.52 9.64 -12.97
N GLU A 49 -6.26 9.71 -13.41
CA GLU A 49 -5.91 9.75 -14.83
C GLU A 49 -6.24 8.45 -15.56
N TRP A 50 -5.79 7.32 -15.03
CA TRP A 50 -5.83 6.04 -15.75
C TRP A 50 -7.00 5.15 -15.31
N TYR A 51 -7.25 5.05 -14.00
CA TYR A 51 -8.33 4.18 -13.53
C TYR A 51 -9.69 4.86 -13.67
N VAL A 52 -9.87 6.06 -13.15
CA VAL A 52 -11.17 6.74 -13.19
C VAL A 52 -11.53 7.17 -14.60
N LYS A 53 -10.69 7.99 -15.20
CA LYS A 53 -10.99 8.60 -16.51
C LYS A 53 -10.91 7.59 -17.65
N ARG A 54 -9.80 6.84 -17.76
CA ARG A 54 -9.57 5.95 -18.92
C ARG A 54 -10.26 4.60 -18.77
N HIS A 55 -10.29 4.00 -17.57
CA HIS A 55 -10.87 2.67 -17.38
C HIS A 55 -12.36 2.73 -17.06
N CYS A 56 -12.78 3.55 -16.08
CA CYS A 56 -14.18 3.68 -15.72
C CYS A 56 -14.97 4.61 -16.67
N GLY A 57 -14.30 5.45 -17.48
CA GLY A 57 -14.95 6.41 -18.36
C GLY A 57 -15.67 7.55 -17.61
N VAL A 58 -15.27 7.83 -16.38
CA VAL A 58 -15.89 8.81 -15.50
C VAL A 58 -15.11 10.12 -15.52
N GLU A 59 -15.79 11.22 -15.82
CA GLU A 59 -15.25 12.57 -15.65
C GLU A 59 -15.72 13.12 -14.31
N TRP A 60 -14.76 13.65 -13.54
CA TRP A 60 -15.05 14.25 -12.24
C TRP A 60 -15.58 15.66 -12.34
N ASP A 61 -16.58 15.97 -11.52
CA ASP A 61 -17.04 17.33 -11.27
C ASP A 61 -16.29 17.97 -10.09
N ALA A 62 -16.60 19.22 -9.79
CA ALA A 62 -15.96 19.96 -8.70
C ALA A 62 -16.11 19.28 -7.32
N LYS A 63 -17.18 18.49 -7.09
CA LYS A 63 -17.40 17.73 -5.86
C LYS A 63 -16.37 16.59 -5.77
N HIS A 64 -16.20 15.82 -6.83
CA HIS A 64 -15.26 14.71 -6.90
C HIS A 64 -13.81 15.20 -6.78
N GLU A 65 -13.46 16.29 -7.46
CA GLU A 65 -12.15 16.93 -7.35
C GLU A 65 -11.84 17.36 -5.91
N LYS A 66 -12.82 17.96 -5.22
CA LYS A 66 -12.69 18.33 -3.81
C LYS A 66 -12.47 17.09 -2.92
N TRP A 67 -13.25 16.02 -3.10
CA TRP A 67 -13.09 14.79 -2.34
C TRP A 67 -11.73 14.14 -2.59
N TRP A 68 -11.30 14.14 -3.83
CA TRP A 68 -9.95 13.63 -4.18
C TRP A 68 -8.86 14.42 -3.47
N GLN A 69 -8.89 15.74 -3.55
CA GLN A 69 -7.90 16.60 -2.90
C GLN A 69 -7.86 16.37 -1.38
N MET A 70 -9.02 16.29 -0.71
CA MET A 70 -9.10 15.98 0.73
C MET A 70 -8.49 14.62 1.04
N SER A 71 -8.74 13.62 0.20
CA SER A 71 -8.18 12.26 0.36
C SER A 71 -6.67 12.25 0.19
N VAL A 72 -6.16 12.91 -0.85
CA VAL A 72 -4.72 13.07 -1.11
C VAL A 72 -4.02 13.76 0.06
N ASP A 73 -4.58 14.85 0.58
CA ASP A 73 -3.99 15.58 1.69
C ASP A 73 -3.93 14.71 2.96
N ALA A 74 -4.98 13.94 3.26
CA ALA A 74 -4.99 13.01 4.39
C ALA A 74 -3.94 11.90 4.24
N ILE A 75 -3.85 11.28 3.06
CA ILE A 75 -2.89 10.21 2.75
C ILE A 75 -1.46 10.75 2.85
N LEU A 76 -1.16 11.85 2.17
CA LEU A 76 0.18 12.44 2.16
C LEU A 76 0.60 12.91 3.55
N LYS A 77 -0.31 13.49 4.33
CA LYS A 77 -0.04 13.90 5.71
C LYS A 77 0.40 12.71 6.57
N SER A 78 -0.25 11.56 6.44
CA SER A 78 0.12 10.34 7.16
C SER A 78 1.48 9.81 6.67
N ASN A 79 1.63 9.62 5.36
CA ASN A 79 2.81 8.97 4.78
C ASN A 79 4.10 9.80 4.97
N LEU A 80 4.00 11.13 4.94
CA LEU A 80 5.14 12.01 5.13
C LEU A 80 5.54 12.22 6.59
N ALA A 81 4.63 11.88 7.54
CA ALA A 81 4.94 11.90 8.97
C ALA A 81 5.80 10.70 9.41
N ASP A 82 5.81 9.62 8.63
CA ASP A 82 6.62 8.44 8.91
C ASP A 82 8.13 8.74 8.83
N ALA A 83 8.87 8.05 9.69
CA ALA A 83 10.32 8.07 9.62
C ALA A 83 10.83 7.55 8.26
N LYS A 84 11.94 8.10 7.80
CA LYS A 84 12.54 7.75 6.51
C LYS A 84 13.61 6.68 6.68
N VAL A 85 13.43 5.60 5.93
CA VAL A 85 14.36 4.46 5.85
C VAL A 85 14.59 4.09 4.40
N PHE A 86 15.48 3.14 4.13
CA PHE A 86 15.54 2.53 2.80
C PHE A 86 14.24 1.78 2.51
N VAL A 87 13.61 2.15 1.42
CA VAL A 87 12.38 1.55 0.90
C VAL A 87 12.72 0.80 -0.38
N HIS A 88 12.44 -0.48 -0.40
CA HIS A 88 12.66 -1.35 -1.57
C HIS A 88 11.67 -1.05 -2.71
N ARG A 89 10.45 -0.61 -2.38
CA ARG A 89 9.29 -0.32 -3.22
C ARG A 89 8.52 -1.55 -3.71
N ASP A 90 9.22 -2.61 -4.05
CA ASP A 90 8.63 -3.85 -4.55
C ASP A 90 8.95 -5.04 -3.63
N PHE A 91 8.93 -4.79 -2.30
CA PHE A 91 9.11 -5.81 -1.27
C PHE A 91 7.82 -6.64 -1.14
N MET A 92 7.68 -7.62 -2.00
CA MET A 92 6.50 -8.47 -2.11
C MET A 92 6.90 -9.93 -2.37
N PRO A 93 6.01 -10.92 -2.13
CA PRO A 93 6.35 -12.35 -2.24
C PRO A 93 6.99 -12.77 -3.57
N ARG A 94 6.67 -12.10 -4.67
CA ARG A 94 7.24 -12.39 -6.00
C ARG A 94 8.73 -12.07 -6.10
N ASN A 95 9.21 -11.12 -5.30
CA ASN A 95 10.59 -10.65 -5.29
C ASN A 95 11.38 -11.22 -4.10
N LEU A 96 10.79 -12.18 -3.39
CA LEU A 96 11.43 -12.91 -2.29
C LEU A 96 11.66 -14.37 -2.69
N MET A 97 12.92 -14.77 -2.70
CA MET A 97 13.33 -16.10 -3.10
C MET A 97 13.57 -17.00 -1.88
N VAL A 98 13.14 -18.25 -1.98
CA VAL A 98 13.54 -19.27 -1.01
C VAL A 98 14.98 -19.68 -1.31
N SER A 99 15.89 -19.25 -0.46
CA SER A 99 17.34 -19.39 -0.62
C SER A 99 18.00 -19.69 0.73
N ASP A 100 19.28 -19.94 0.72
CA ASP A 100 20.12 -19.98 1.92
C ASP A 100 21.20 -18.90 1.81
N PRO A 101 21.20 -17.88 2.68
CA PRO A 101 20.22 -17.59 3.75
C PRO A 101 18.85 -17.15 3.20
N LEU A 102 17.78 -17.40 3.98
CA LEU A 102 16.41 -17.07 3.67
C LEU A 102 16.05 -15.66 4.18
N PRO A 103 15.34 -14.84 3.41
CA PRO A 103 15.05 -14.93 1.98
C PRO A 103 16.16 -14.27 1.14
N GLY A 104 16.34 -14.69 -0.10
CA GLY A 104 16.99 -13.86 -1.11
C GLY A 104 16.02 -12.74 -1.54
N VAL A 105 16.53 -11.51 -1.65
CA VAL A 105 15.73 -10.33 -2.05
C VAL A 105 16.27 -9.82 -3.39
N ILE A 106 15.36 -9.68 -4.38
CA ILE A 106 15.70 -9.22 -5.73
C ILE A 106 14.89 -7.98 -6.09
N ASP A 107 15.25 -7.31 -7.20
CA ASP A 107 14.47 -6.19 -7.80
C ASP A 107 14.50 -4.90 -6.95
N PHE A 108 15.69 -4.57 -6.41
CA PHE A 108 15.89 -3.42 -5.50
C PHE A 108 16.46 -2.16 -6.18
N GLN A 109 16.63 -2.15 -7.51
CA GLN A 109 17.26 -1.04 -8.26
C GLN A 109 16.46 0.27 -8.19
N ASP A 110 15.16 0.20 -7.90
CA ASP A 110 14.28 1.36 -7.76
C ASP A 110 14.10 1.83 -6.30
N ALA A 111 14.98 1.37 -5.40
CA ALA A 111 14.93 1.70 -3.98
C ALA A 111 15.06 3.21 -3.73
N LEU A 112 14.36 3.69 -2.71
CA LEU A 112 14.32 5.10 -2.30
C LEU A 112 14.54 5.24 -0.78
N MET A 113 14.78 6.46 -0.33
CA MET A 113 14.71 6.84 1.08
C MET A 113 13.30 7.38 1.38
N GLY A 114 12.48 6.63 2.11
CA GLY A 114 11.07 6.96 2.27
C GLY A 114 10.41 6.37 3.50
N PRO A 115 9.07 6.40 3.56
CA PRO A 115 8.28 6.01 4.73
C PRO A 115 8.56 4.58 5.19
N VAL A 116 8.82 4.41 6.48
CA VAL A 116 9.11 3.10 7.11
C VAL A 116 8.00 2.07 6.91
N THR A 117 6.77 2.52 6.71
CA THR A 117 5.59 1.66 6.52
C THR A 117 5.44 1.12 5.10
N TYR A 118 6.19 1.65 4.11
CA TYR A 118 5.94 1.33 2.70
C TYR A 118 6.10 -0.16 2.39
N ASP A 119 7.23 -0.75 2.78
CA ASP A 119 7.54 -2.14 2.39
C ASP A 119 6.73 -3.16 3.18
N ILE A 120 6.40 -2.89 4.45
CA ILE A 120 5.49 -3.78 5.19
C ILE A 120 4.06 -3.71 4.62
N ALA A 121 3.59 -2.52 4.19
CA ALA A 121 2.33 -2.40 3.48
C ALA A 121 2.37 -3.13 2.13
N SER A 122 3.50 -3.07 1.41
CA SER A 122 3.72 -3.81 0.16
C SER A 122 3.64 -5.32 0.35
N LEU A 123 4.25 -5.82 1.42
CA LEU A 123 4.30 -7.25 1.73
C LEU A 123 2.92 -7.78 2.14
N MET A 124 2.18 -7.04 2.99
CA MET A 124 0.93 -7.52 3.58
C MET A 124 -0.32 -7.22 2.74
N ARG A 125 -0.24 -6.25 1.84
CA ARG A 125 -1.31 -5.86 0.91
C ARG A 125 -0.87 -6.04 -0.53
N ASP A 126 -0.38 -7.26 -0.82
CA ASP A 126 0.17 -7.65 -2.11
C ASP A 126 -0.88 -7.62 -3.23
N ALA A 127 -0.39 -7.44 -4.46
CA ALA A 127 -1.23 -7.37 -5.66
C ALA A 127 -1.78 -8.73 -6.10
N PHE A 128 -1.15 -9.83 -5.72
CA PHE A 128 -1.38 -11.15 -6.28
C PHE A 128 -1.87 -12.19 -5.28
N ILE A 129 -1.66 -11.94 -3.97
CA ILE A 129 -2.11 -12.81 -2.90
C ILE A 129 -2.82 -11.99 -1.82
N SER A 130 -3.85 -12.57 -1.21
CA SER A 130 -4.58 -11.97 -0.09
C SER A 130 -4.52 -12.89 1.11
N TRP A 131 -4.33 -12.29 2.26
CA TRP A 131 -4.37 -12.96 3.56
C TRP A 131 -5.56 -12.46 4.36
N ASP A 132 -6.01 -13.24 5.30
CA ASP A 132 -7.00 -12.78 6.25
C ASP A 132 -6.45 -11.66 7.16
N GLU A 133 -7.35 -10.91 7.78
CA GLU A 133 -6.96 -9.75 8.59
C GLU A 133 -6.18 -10.17 9.85
N ALA A 134 -6.45 -11.34 10.42
CA ALA A 134 -5.75 -11.86 11.59
C ALA A 134 -4.27 -12.15 11.26
N PHE A 135 -4.00 -12.77 10.13
CA PHE A 135 -2.64 -13.01 9.66
C PHE A 135 -1.90 -11.72 9.34
N VAL A 136 -2.57 -10.78 8.64
CA VAL A 136 -1.98 -9.45 8.34
C VAL A 136 -1.59 -8.74 9.63
N LEU A 137 -2.46 -8.77 10.63
CA LEU A 137 -2.23 -8.13 11.92
C LEU A 137 -1.07 -8.78 12.67
N ASP A 138 -1.04 -10.12 12.76
CA ASP A 138 0.03 -10.87 13.44
C ASP A 138 1.40 -10.57 12.83
N VAL A 139 1.53 -10.65 11.50
CA VAL A 139 2.81 -10.35 10.82
C VAL A 139 3.22 -8.90 11.00
N THR A 140 2.26 -7.96 10.96
CA THR A 140 2.55 -6.54 11.13
C THR A 140 2.99 -6.21 12.55
N ILE A 141 2.38 -6.84 13.58
CA ILE A 141 2.81 -6.74 15.00
C ILE A 141 4.25 -7.24 15.15
N ARG A 142 4.54 -8.44 14.65
CA ARG A 142 5.89 -9.04 14.73
C ARG A 142 6.95 -8.18 14.03
N TYR A 143 6.61 -7.61 12.87
CA TYR A 143 7.50 -6.65 12.22
C TYR A 143 7.74 -5.42 13.10
N TRP A 144 6.69 -4.81 13.65
CA TRP A 144 6.79 -3.64 14.51
C TRP A 144 7.66 -3.90 15.75
N GLU A 145 7.48 -5.05 16.41
CA GLU A 145 8.32 -5.46 17.55
C GLU A 145 9.80 -5.62 17.15
N LYS A 146 10.08 -6.26 15.99
CA LYS A 146 11.44 -6.42 15.46
C LYS A 146 12.05 -5.05 15.12
N ALA A 147 11.28 -4.15 14.50
CA ALA A 147 11.71 -2.81 14.13
C ALA A 147 12.09 -1.99 15.38
N ARG A 148 11.23 -1.99 16.42
CA ARG A 148 11.53 -1.34 17.70
C ARG A 148 12.78 -1.90 18.34
N LYS A 149 12.91 -3.21 18.44
CA LYS A 149 14.10 -3.88 18.99
C LYS A 149 15.37 -3.56 18.23
N ALA A 150 15.28 -3.34 16.92
CA ALA A 150 16.39 -2.96 16.06
C ALA A 150 16.75 -1.47 16.13
N GLY A 151 15.94 -0.64 16.81
CA GLY A 151 16.09 0.82 16.88
C GLY A 151 15.65 1.55 15.62
N ILE A 152 14.78 0.93 14.79
CA ILE A 152 14.13 1.62 13.67
C ILE A 152 13.05 2.53 14.24
N PRO A 153 12.99 3.81 13.81
CA PRO A 153 12.07 4.77 14.39
C PRO A 153 10.63 4.52 13.89
N VAL A 154 9.90 3.70 14.60
CA VAL A 154 8.46 3.46 14.44
C VAL A 154 7.71 3.98 15.68
N PRO A 155 6.43 4.35 15.60
CA PRO A 155 5.63 4.75 16.74
C PRO A 155 5.68 3.72 17.88
N ASP A 156 5.69 4.19 19.15
CA ASP A 156 5.65 3.31 20.30
C ASP A 156 4.30 2.62 20.50
N ASP A 157 3.22 3.27 20.09
CA ASP A 157 1.88 2.71 20.04
C ASP A 157 1.66 1.94 18.74
N PHE A 158 1.29 0.66 18.87
CA PHE A 158 1.03 -0.19 17.70
C PHE A 158 -0.18 0.29 16.88
N GLY A 159 -1.22 0.81 17.51
CA GLY A 159 -2.40 1.33 16.82
C GLY A 159 -2.05 2.50 15.90
N ALA A 160 -1.20 3.42 16.37
CA ALA A 160 -0.67 4.52 15.57
C ALA A 160 0.18 4.00 14.40
N PHE A 161 1.05 3.01 14.64
CA PHE A 161 1.85 2.38 13.59
C PHE A 161 0.96 1.68 12.55
N TYR A 162 0.00 0.87 12.99
CA TYR A 162 -0.89 0.13 12.08
C TYR A 162 -1.75 1.08 11.23
N ARG A 163 -2.22 2.19 11.82
CA ARG A 163 -2.89 3.24 11.07
C ARG A 163 -2.02 3.79 9.92
N SER A 164 -0.74 4.07 10.19
CA SER A 164 0.19 4.53 9.15
C SER A 164 0.39 3.47 8.06
N VAL A 165 0.49 2.18 8.43
CA VAL A 165 0.55 1.06 7.47
C VAL A 165 -0.70 1.00 6.59
N GLU A 166 -1.90 1.19 7.16
CA GLU A 166 -3.15 1.19 6.39
C GLU A 166 -3.24 2.38 5.43
N PHE A 167 -2.84 3.59 5.84
CA PHE A 167 -2.79 4.77 4.96
C PHE A 167 -1.78 4.58 3.82
N MET A 168 -0.62 3.98 4.11
CA MET A 168 0.35 3.61 3.09
C MET A 168 -0.20 2.53 2.16
N GLY A 169 -0.95 1.56 2.66
CA GLY A 169 -1.67 0.56 1.87
C GLY A 169 -2.65 1.20 0.88
N VAL A 170 -3.40 2.21 1.32
CA VAL A 170 -4.31 2.98 0.44
C VAL A 170 -3.53 3.68 -0.66
N GLN A 171 -2.43 4.39 -0.34
CA GLN A 171 -1.58 5.03 -1.35
C GLN A 171 -1.12 4.02 -2.42
N ARG A 172 -0.62 2.86 -1.98
CA ARG A 172 -0.15 1.82 -2.89
C ARG A 172 -1.27 1.24 -3.74
N HIS A 173 -2.45 0.96 -3.18
CA HIS A 173 -3.57 0.40 -3.93
C HIS A 173 -4.08 1.38 -4.99
N LEU A 174 -4.18 2.67 -4.68
CA LEU A 174 -4.55 3.70 -5.66
C LEU A 174 -3.51 3.79 -6.79
N LYS A 175 -2.22 3.81 -6.44
CA LYS A 175 -1.12 3.72 -7.42
C LYS A 175 -1.25 2.49 -8.32
N VAL A 176 -1.46 1.30 -7.75
CA VAL A 176 -1.54 0.05 -8.51
C VAL A 176 -2.76 0.00 -9.42
N LEU A 177 -3.93 0.48 -8.97
CA LEU A 177 -5.11 0.66 -9.82
C LEU A 177 -4.78 1.50 -11.06
N GLY A 178 -4.12 2.64 -10.87
CA GLY A 178 -3.67 3.49 -11.99
C GLY A 178 -2.65 2.80 -12.88
N ILE A 179 -1.67 2.10 -12.32
CA ILE A 179 -0.66 1.34 -13.07
C ILE A 179 -1.31 0.24 -13.90
N PHE A 180 -2.22 -0.56 -13.34
CA PHE A 180 -2.86 -1.67 -14.05
C PHE A 180 -3.73 -1.17 -15.19
N ALA A 181 -4.48 -0.09 -14.98
CA ALA A 181 -5.21 0.57 -16.05
C ALA A 181 -4.24 1.09 -17.14
N ARG A 182 -3.15 1.78 -16.76
CA ARG A 182 -2.15 2.28 -17.70
C ARG A 182 -1.51 1.17 -18.54
N ILE A 183 -1.12 0.06 -17.90
CA ILE A 183 -0.54 -1.11 -18.59
C ILE A 183 -1.53 -1.70 -19.60
N ASN A 184 -2.82 -1.76 -19.26
CA ASN A 184 -3.83 -2.22 -20.21
C ASN A 184 -3.96 -1.28 -21.42
N TYR A 185 -4.20 0.01 -21.16
CA TYR A 185 -4.55 0.95 -22.22
C TYR A 185 -3.35 1.47 -23.04
N ARG A 186 -2.17 1.51 -22.44
CA ARG A 186 -0.95 1.93 -23.13
C ARG A 186 -0.17 0.75 -23.73
N ASP A 187 -0.08 -0.36 -22.97
CA ASP A 187 0.83 -1.47 -23.30
C ASP A 187 0.08 -2.72 -23.82
N GLY A 188 -1.26 -2.68 -23.88
CA GLY A 188 -2.10 -3.75 -24.43
C GLY A 188 -2.13 -5.05 -23.62
N LYS A 189 -1.95 -4.97 -22.28
CA LYS A 189 -1.88 -6.12 -21.37
C LYS A 189 -3.08 -6.20 -20.42
N PRO A 190 -4.24 -6.76 -20.85
CA PRO A 190 -5.49 -6.71 -20.07
C PRO A 190 -5.52 -7.57 -18.82
N LYS A 191 -4.65 -8.56 -18.69
CA LYS A 191 -4.66 -9.52 -17.59
C LYS A 191 -4.60 -8.89 -16.20
N TYR A 192 -3.97 -7.71 -16.06
CA TYR A 192 -3.83 -7.02 -14.79
C TYR A 192 -5.13 -6.39 -14.30
N LEU A 193 -6.07 -6.09 -15.20
CA LEU A 193 -7.37 -5.52 -14.81
C LEU A 193 -8.25 -6.49 -14.00
N ALA A 194 -8.04 -7.80 -14.14
CA ALA A 194 -8.77 -8.80 -13.38
C ALA A 194 -8.56 -8.68 -11.84
N ASP A 195 -7.44 -8.10 -11.42
CA ASP A 195 -7.12 -7.93 -10.00
C ASP A 195 -7.66 -6.61 -9.40
N THR A 196 -8.17 -5.69 -10.21
CA THR A 196 -8.63 -4.37 -9.74
C THR A 196 -9.76 -4.43 -8.70
N PRO A 197 -10.75 -5.36 -8.74
CA PRO A 197 -11.77 -5.47 -7.71
C PRO A 197 -11.22 -5.71 -6.30
N ARG A 198 -10.09 -6.44 -6.19
CA ARG A 198 -9.40 -6.68 -4.92
C ARG A 198 -8.90 -5.38 -4.31
N PHE A 199 -8.27 -4.51 -5.11
CA PHE A 199 -7.75 -3.23 -4.63
C PHE A 199 -8.86 -2.27 -4.24
N ILE A 200 -9.93 -2.21 -5.03
CA ILE A 200 -11.12 -1.42 -4.69
C ILE A 200 -11.69 -1.86 -3.34
N LYS A 201 -11.80 -3.18 -3.11
CA LYS A 201 -12.23 -3.72 -1.82
C LYS A 201 -11.32 -3.26 -0.66
N TYR A 202 -10.00 -3.33 -0.82
CA TYR A 202 -9.05 -2.91 0.20
C TYR A 202 -9.16 -1.40 0.48
N VAL A 203 -9.20 -0.57 -0.58
CA VAL A 203 -9.34 0.89 -0.41
C VAL A 203 -10.64 1.20 0.31
N ARG A 204 -11.77 0.59 -0.08
CA ARG A 204 -13.07 0.78 0.56
C ARG A 204 -13.07 0.39 2.03
N GLN A 205 -12.50 -0.78 2.36
CA GLN A 205 -12.42 -1.27 3.74
C GLN A 205 -11.61 -0.31 4.63
N THR A 206 -10.43 0.09 4.18
CA THR A 206 -9.60 1.03 4.93
C THR A 206 -10.24 2.41 5.03
N ALA A 207 -10.78 2.94 3.93
CA ALA A 207 -11.46 4.23 3.94
C ALA A 207 -12.72 4.24 4.83
N GLY A 208 -13.34 3.08 5.05
CA GLY A 208 -14.45 2.94 6.00
C GLY A 208 -14.06 2.95 7.48
N ARG A 209 -12.78 2.76 7.81
CA ARG A 209 -12.26 2.75 9.19
C ARG A 209 -11.87 4.14 9.69
N TYR A 210 -11.55 5.06 8.79
CA TYR A 210 -10.98 6.37 9.12
C TYR A 210 -11.82 7.50 8.56
N VAL A 211 -12.27 8.40 9.44
CA VAL A 211 -13.11 9.54 9.07
C VAL A 211 -12.41 10.46 8.07
N GLU A 212 -11.09 10.60 8.16
CA GLU A 212 -10.29 11.42 7.24
C GLU A 212 -10.30 10.88 5.80
N LEU A 213 -10.59 9.58 5.62
CA LEU A 213 -10.71 8.93 4.32
C LEU A 213 -12.17 8.79 3.84
N SER A 214 -13.16 9.36 4.56
CA SER A 214 -14.56 9.36 4.12
C SER A 214 -14.74 9.92 2.70
N PRO A 215 -14.05 11.02 2.29
CA PRO A 215 -14.15 11.49 0.92
C PRO A 215 -13.72 10.47 -0.12
N LEU A 216 -12.65 9.71 0.17
CA LEU A 216 -12.19 8.62 -0.70
C LEU A 216 -13.22 7.49 -0.78
N ARG A 217 -13.82 7.13 0.35
CA ARG A 217 -14.88 6.13 0.38
C ARG A 217 -16.04 6.52 -0.52
N HIS A 218 -16.52 7.77 -0.43
CA HIS A 218 -17.60 8.27 -1.31
C HIS A 218 -17.21 8.18 -2.79
N LEU A 219 -15.97 8.56 -3.16
CA LEU A 219 -15.48 8.41 -4.53
C LEU A 219 -15.52 6.95 -5.01
N ILE A 220 -15.03 6.02 -4.21
CA ILE A 220 -15.01 4.59 -4.56
C ILE A 220 -16.43 4.03 -4.65
N ASP A 221 -17.32 4.39 -3.75
CA ASP A 221 -18.70 3.91 -3.73
C ASP A 221 -19.46 4.42 -4.96
N GLU A 222 -19.28 5.67 -5.37
CA GLU A 222 -19.87 6.21 -6.59
C GLU A 222 -19.34 5.54 -7.86
N LEU A 223 -18.01 5.26 -7.92
CA LEU A 223 -17.40 4.54 -9.06
C LEU A 223 -17.94 3.12 -9.21
N ASP A 224 -18.22 2.42 -8.11
CA ASP A 224 -18.78 1.07 -8.13
C ASP A 224 -20.31 1.05 -8.24
N GLY A 225 -20.97 2.21 -8.28
CA GLY A 225 -22.43 2.33 -8.28
C GLY A 225 -23.08 1.87 -6.97
N VAL A 226 -22.33 1.83 -5.88
CA VAL A 226 -22.83 1.53 -4.54
C VAL A 226 -23.57 2.77 -4.04
N ARG A 227 -24.91 2.67 -3.98
CA ARG A 227 -25.73 3.72 -3.35
C ARG A 227 -25.72 3.50 -1.84
N GLU A 228 -25.34 4.52 -1.06
CA GLU A 228 -25.59 4.49 0.37
C GLU A 228 -27.09 4.27 0.58
N ARG A 229 -27.43 3.20 1.32
CA ARG A 229 -28.80 3.07 1.84
C ARG A 229 -28.94 4.17 2.88
N ALA A 230 -29.66 5.21 2.55
CA ALA A 230 -30.09 6.19 3.54
C ALA A 230 -30.80 5.43 4.65
N GLY A 231 -30.14 5.27 5.78
CA GLY A 231 -30.77 4.70 6.96
C GLY A 231 -31.85 5.67 7.41
N TYR A 232 -33.11 5.27 7.26
CA TYR A 232 -34.19 5.93 7.95
C TYR A 232 -34.00 5.67 9.43
N THR A 233 -33.46 6.63 10.15
CA THR A 233 -33.57 6.70 11.62
C THR A 233 -35.01 7.10 11.93
N PHE A 234 -35.76 6.14 12.49
CA PHE A 234 -37.05 6.44 13.15
C PHE A 234 -36.75 6.92 14.58
#